data_c4ae0895a406dde293f3e132070ef2d0
#
_entry.id   c4ae0895a406dde293f3e132070ef2d0
#
_cell.length_a   1.000
_cell.length_b   1.000
_cell.length_c   1.000
_cell.angle_alpha   90.00
_cell.angle_beta   90.00
_cell.angle_gamma   90.00
#
_symmetry.space_group_name_H-M   'P 1'
#
loop_
_entity.id
_entity.type
_entity.pdbx_description
1 polymer ?
#
loop_
_entity_poly.entity_id
_entity_poly.type
_entity_poly.pdbx_seq_one_letter_code
_entity_poly.pdbx_strand_id
1 'polypeptide(L)'
;MQRLIALAVALGIVNPALGAEAEQRLEQCLALADQQRLSCYDDIVKAMQKQRLLAERQPVTAVAQTLAEQPDTTDAEPVTAAPVIPVATILQSLWELTEQDKRGTFRVRTYQPNFILPVHYSSGVNRQPASPTRSGAELQENYKDIETKLQVSLRAKILEDWLLPNADLWFAYTQTSMWQLWNSEDSAPFRSTDYQPEVVYVIPTAEYLGALPFGWRLQMLQFGFVHQSNGQSEPLSRSWNRFYTAAAFEREQVGLLLKFNKRVAESLSEDDNPDLTNFLGSTELQLNWLPGSATASLTRRMNWQDFSKGSWQLDLTYPINKQQPDGLRLHLQLFSGYAETMLDYNHRQNSIGLGVMLFNF
;
A
#
# COMPACT_ATOMS: atom_id res chain seq x y z
N MET A 1 -9.55 24.72 22.08
CA MET A 1 -8.67 24.06 23.04
C MET A 1 -9.17 22.68 23.47
N GLN A 2 -10.41 22.43 23.75
CA GLN A 2 -10.95 21.08 24.02
C GLN A 2 -10.71 20.06 22.89
N ARG A 3 -10.65 20.49 21.63
CA ARG A 3 -10.35 19.61 20.47
C ARG A 3 -8.89 19.15 20.35
N LEU A 4 -7.95 19.82 21.00
CA LEU A 4 -6.53 19.43 21.03
C LEU A 4 -6.26 18.39 22.14
N ILE A 5 -7.03 18.40 23.21
CA ILE A 5 -6.94 17.43 24.31
C ILE A 5 -7.52 16.07 23.86
N ALA A 6 -8.63 16.08 23.12
CA ALA A 6 -9.21 14.88 22.52
C ALA A 6 -8.26 14.20 21.50
N LEU A 7 -7.39 14.97 20.84
CA LEU A 7 -6.43 14.45 19.88
C LEU A 7 -5.26 13.68 20.54
N ALA A 8 -4.87 14.05 21.76
CA ALA A 8 -3.78 13.39 22.50
C ALA A 8 -4.21 12.05 23.13
N VAL A 9 -5.47 11.92 23.50
CA VAL A 9 -6.06 10.68 24.04
C VAL A 9 -6.34 9.67 22.91
N ALA A 10 -6.66 10.15 21.71
CA ALA A 10 -6.94 9.32 20.54
C ALA A 10 -5.68 8.69 19.92
N LEU A 11 -4.47 9.12 20.32
CA LEU A 11 -3.21 8.61 19.75
C LEU A 11 -2.61 7.41 20.51
N GLY A 12 -3.30 6.85 21.51
CA GLY A 12 -2.89 5.58 22.16
C GLY A 12 -1.52 5.58 22.84
N ILE A 13 -0.92 6.75 23.16
CA ILE A 13 0.47 6.88 23.62
C ILE A 13 0.59 6.97 25.15
N VAL A 14 -0.52 6.99 25.90
CA VAL A 14 -0.47 7.19 27.36
C VAL A 14 -1.32 6.14 28.08
N ASN A 15 -0.71 5.48 29.07
CA ASN A 15 -1.39 4.64 30.06
C ASN A 15 -2.61 5.40 30.61
N PRO A 16 -3.84 4.85 30.61
CA PRO A 16 -5.07 5.57 30.97
C PRO A 16 -5.05 6.24 32.37
N ALA A 17 -4.26 5.70 33.32
CA ALA A 17 -4.05 6.31 34.63
C ALA A 17 -3.20 7.60 34.55
N LEU A 18 -2.25 7.68 33.62
CA LEU A 18 -1.42 8.87 33.35
C LEU A 18 -2.17 9.96 32.60
N GLY A 19 -3.14 9.58 31.75
CA GLY A 19 -4.01 10.51 31.05
C GLY A 19 -4.91 11.31 31.99
N ALA A 20 -5.53 10.65 32.95
CA ALA A 20 -6.42 11.30 33.94
C ALA A 20 -5.68 12.28 34.86
N GLU A 21 -4.43 11.93 35.24
CA GLU A 21 -3.61 12.79 36.10
C GLU A 21 -3.11 14.06 35.37
N ALA A 22 -2.77 13.88 34.06
CA ALA A 22 -2.37 15.00 33.21
C ALA A 22 -3.56 15.94 32.93
N GLU A 23 -4.75 15.38 32.73
CA GLU A 23 -5.99 16.15 32.49
C GLU A 23 -6.38 16.97 33.70
N GLN A 24 -6.30 16.40 34.90
CA GLN A 24 -6.58 17.12 36.17
C GLN A 24 -5.57 18.25 36.43
N ARG A 25 -4.30 18.08 36.09
CA ARG A 25 -3.26 19.13 36.18
C ARG A 25 -3.48 20.24 35.14
N LEU A 26 -3.92 19.90 33.93
CA LEU A 26 -4.25 20.88 32.89
C LEU A 26 -5.44 21.77 33.30
N GLU A 27 -6.44 21.21 33.97
CA GLU A 27 -7.56 21.99 34.52
C GLU A 27 -7.10 22.95 35.62
N GLN A 28 -6.16 22.55 36.47
CA GLN A 28 -5.57 23.43 37.49
C GLN A 28 -4.82 24.61 36.87
N CYS A 29 -4.12 24.38 35.72
CA CYS A 29 -3.45 25.46 35.00
C CYS A 29 -4.41 26.48 34.40
N LEU A 30 -5.64 26.08 34.03
CA LEU A 30 -6.67 26.99 33.51
C LEU A 30 -7.15 28.02 34.55
N ALA A 31 -7.04 27.72 35.85
CA ALA A 31 -7.44 28.62 36.93
C ALA A 31 -6.39 29.70 37.24
N LEU A 32 -5.20 29.67 36.64
CA LEU A 32 -4.11 30.60 36.89
C LEU A 32 -4.16 31.85 35.98
N ALA A 33 -3.52 32.92 36.40
CA ALA A 33 -3.36 34.13 35.59
C ALA A 33 -2.43 33.85 34.35
N ASP A 34 -2.59 34.64 33.28
CA ASP A 34 -2.01 34.32 31.96
C ASP A 34 -0.50 34.01 31.94
N GLN A 35 0.34 34.72 32.66
CA GLN A 35 1.76 34.44 32.75
C GLN A 35 2.09 33.17 33.54
N GLN A 36 1.37 32.87 34.60
CA GLN A 36 1.54 31.66 35.41
C GLN A 36 0.99 30.43 34.72
N ARG A 37 -0.04 30.61 33.87
CA ARG A 37 -0.67 29.56 33.08
C ARG A 37 0.32 28.98 32.04
N LEU A 38 1.08 29.86 31.38
CA LEU A 38 2.07 29.42 30.40
C LEU A 38 3.16 28.57 31.03
N SER A 39 3.72 29.00 32.15
CA SER A 39 4.71 28.23 32.92
C SER A 39 4.16 26.88 33.41
N CYS A 40 2.89 26.83 33.84
CA CYS A 40 2.23 25.61 34.28
C CYS A 40 2.12 24.56 33.13
N TYR A 41 1.79 25.01 31.91
CA TYR A 41 1.75 24.13 30.75
C TYR A 41 3.13 23.64 30.34
N ASP A 42 4.14 24.50 30.36
CA ASP A 42 5.52 24.13 30.07
C ASP A 42 6.06 23.03 31.01
N ASP A 43 5.70 23.12 32.30
CA ASP A 43 6.12 22.14 33.30
C ASP A 43 5.44 20.76 33.10
N ILE A 44 4.17 20.76 32.69
CA ILE A 44 3.45 19.52 32.34
C ILE A 44 4.09 18.88 31.12
N VAL A 45 4.38 19.64 30.05
CA VAL A 45 5.00 19.15 28.83
C VAL A 45 6.39 18.58 29.11
N LYS A 46 7.21 19.26 29.92
CA LYS A 46 8.53 18.77 30.33
C LYS A 46 8.45 17.46 31.15
N ALA A 47 7.47 17.34 32.04
CA ALA A 47 7.25 16.12 32.81
C ALA A 47 6.87 14.94 31.91
N MET A 48 5.98 15.14 30.96
CA MET A 48 5.58 14.13 29.97
C MET A 48 6.76 13.70 29.06
N GLN A 49 7.58 14.66 28.59
CA GLN A 49 8.77 14.35 27.82
C GLN A 49 9.81 13.54 28.60
N LYS A 50 10.02 13.90 29.88
CA LYS A 50 10.93 13.14 30.77
C LYS A 50 10.46 11.71 30.98
N GLN A 51 9.17 11.50 31.19
CA GLN A 51 8.60 10.15 31.35
C GLN A 51 8.71 9.33 30.07
N ARG A 52 8.49 9.93 28.90
CA ARG A 52 8.69 9.26 27.61
C ARG A 52 10.14 8.80 27.42
N LEU A 53 11.11 9.67 27.72
CA LEU A 53 12.54 9.33 27.64
C LEU A 53 12.95 8.25 28.63
N LEU A 54 12.30 8.15 29.79
CA LEU A 54 12.53 7.09 30.76
C LEU A 54 11.93 5.76 30.30
N ALA A 55 10.75 5.77 29.68
CA ALA A 55 10.12 4.59 29.10
C ALA A 55 10.93 4.03 27.91
N GLU A 56 11.49 4.91 27.08
CA GLU A 56 12.36 4.53 25.94
C GLU A 56 13.74 3.98 26.41
N ARG A 57 14.17 4.24 27.65
CA ARG A 57 15.46 3.78 28.21
C ARG A 57 15.39 2.48 29.01
N GLN A 58 14.21 1.93 29.24
CA GLN A 58 14.10 0.62 29.91
C GLN A 58 14.36 -0.49 28.90
N PRO A 59 15.48 -1.23 29.01
CA PRO A 59 15.71 -2.38 28.15
C PRO A 59 14.70 -3.49 28.50
N VAL A 60 14.19 -4.16 27.48
CA VAL A 60 13.21 -5.27 27.53
C VAL A 60 13.69 -6.45 28.43
N THR A 61 14.90 -6.40 28.96
CA THR A 61 15.53 -7.43 29.80
C THR A 61 15.00 -7.49 31.23
N ALA A 62 14.24 -6.49 31.70
CA ALA A 62 13.80 -6.47 33.10
C ALA A 62 12.62 -7.42 33.43
N VAL A 63 11.88 -7.89 32.39
CA VAL A 63 10.73 -8.79 32.58
C VAL A 63 11.15 -10.25 32.79
N ALA A 64 12.35 -10.63 32.34
CA ALA A 64 12.85 -12.00 32.46
C ALA A 64 13.49 -12.33 33.85
N GLN A 65 13.83 -11.33 34.63
CA GLN A 65 14.52 -11.56 35.95
C GLN A 65 13.57 -11.60 37.13
N THR A 66 12.31 -11.16 37.00
CA THR A 66 11.33 -11.19 38.12
C THR A 66 10.63 -12.57 38.25
N LEU A 67 10.87 -13.50 37.34
CA LEU A 67 10.29 -14.86 37.39
C LEU A 67 11.20 -15.92 38.02
N ALA A 68 12.38 -15.54 38.52
CA ALA A 68 13.38 -16.51 39.05
C ALA A 68 13.46 -16.61 40.58
N GLU A 69 12.72 -15.79 41.32
CA GLU A 69 12.75 -15.83 42.79
C GLU A 69 11.34 -15.84 43.39
N GLN A 70 10.70 -17.00 43.41
CA GLN A 70 9.65 -17.30 44.41
C GLN A 70 9.79 -18.73 44.91
N PRO A 71 9.71 -18.96 46.24
CA PRO A 71 9.84 -20.28 46.81
C PRO A 71 8.58 -21.11 46.65
N ASP A 72 8.81 -22.41 46.50
CA ASP A 72 7.89 -23.51 46.40
C ASP A 72 6.77 -23.45 47.44
N THR A 73 5.53 -23.20 47.05
CA THR A 73 4.35 -23.60 47.80
C THR A 73 3.32 -24.20 46.84
N THR A 74 3.17 -25.49 46.99
CA THR A 74 2.13 -26.34 46.43
C THR A 74 0.75 -25.88 46.86
N ASP A 75 0.02 -25.27 45.91
CA ASP A 75 -1.45 -25.37 45.70
C ASP A 75 -1.76 -24.67 44.38
N ALA A 76 -1.85 -25.46 43.31
CA ALA A 76 -2.06 -24.95 41.96
C ALA A 76 -3.57 -24.83 41.69
N GLU A 77 -4.11 -23.62 41.80
CA GLU A 77 -5.27 -23.26 40.96
C GLU A 77 -4.84 -23.15 39.50
N PRO A 78 -5.70 -23.53 38.52
CA PRO A 78 -5.33 -23.44 37.12
C PRO A 78 -5.20 -21.97 36.73
N VAL A 79 -3.97 -21.54 36.47
CA VAL A 79 -3.67 -20.23 35.89
C VAL A 79 -4.33 -20.20 34.52
N THR A 80 -5.45 -19.50 34.42
CA THR A 80 -6.03 -19.12 33.12
C THR A 80 -4.95 -18.34 32.40
N ALA A 81 -4.43 -18.91 31.30
CA ALA A 81 -3.46 -18.25 30.44
C ALA A 81 -4.03 -16.86 30.06
N ALA A 82 -3.27 -15.81 30.32
CA ALA A 82 -3.61 -14.49 29.87
C ALA A 82 -3.94 -14.52 28.37
N PRO A 83 -4.99 -13.85 27.90
CA PRO A 83 -5.35 -13.88 26.50
C PRO A 83 -4.14 -13.39 25.70
N VAL A 84 -3.60 -14.26 24.85
CA VAL A 84 -2.59 -13.88 23.86
C VAL A 84 -3.28 -12.91 22.91
N ILE A 85 -3.00 -11.62 23.05
CA ILE A 85 -3.48 -10.60 22.10
C ILE A 85 -2.80 -10.95 20.77
N PRO A 86 -3.54 -11.36 19.75
CA PRO A 86 -2.95 -11.69 18.46
C PRO A 86 -2.28 -10.43 17.90
N VAL A 87 -1.01 -10.52 17.55
CA VAL A 87 -0.30 -9.45 16.85
C VAL A 87 -1.00 -9.25 15.50
N ALA A 88 -1.48 -8.03 15.24
CA ALA A 88 -2.13 -7.70 13.98
C ALA A 88 -1.20 -8.04 12.80
N THR A 89 -1.74 -8.70 11.79
CA THR A 89 -0.97 -9.01 10.59
C THR A 89 -0.78 -7.77 9.73
N ILE A 90 0.15 -7.82 8.78
CA ILE A 90 0.44 -6.69 7.87
C ILE A 90 -0.82 -6.33 7.07
N LEU A 91 -1.52 -7.33 6.52
CA LEU A 91 -2.74 -7.09 5.75
C LEU A 91 -3.89 -6.56 6.61
N GLN A 92 -4.01 -7.01 7.87
CA GLN A 92 -5.01 -6.49 8.81
C GLN A 92 -4.81 -5.00 9.07
N SER A 93 -3.61 -4.58 9.44
CA SER A 93 -3.30 -3.17 9.70
C SER A 93 -3.40 -2.32 8.43
N LEU A 94 -2.97 -2.86 7.28
CA LEU A 94 -2.98 -2.15 6.01
C LEU A 94 -4.41 -1.84 5.56
N TRP A 95 -5.31 -2.83 5.63
CA TRP A 95 -6.68 -2.71 5.15
C TRP A 95 -7.71 -2.43 6.26
N GLU A 96 -7.24 -2.22 7.50
CA GLU A 96 -8.08 -1.92 8.65
C GLU A 96 -9.18 -2.98 8.84
N LEU A 97 -8.78 -4.27 8.78
CA LEU A 97 -9.71 -5.40 8.74
C LEU A 97 -10.37 -5.72 10.08
N THR A 98 -9.87 -5.18 11.21
CA THR A 98 -10.43 -5.36 12.55
C THR A 98 -10.89 -4.03 13.12
N GLU A 99 -11.81 -4.07 14.09
CA GLU A 99 -12.27 -2.86 14.80
C GLU A 99 -11.12 -2.06 15.42
N GLN A 100 -10.07 -2.75 15.91
CA GLN A 100 -8.91 -2.11 16.53
C GLN A 100 -8.05 -1.38 15.52
N ASP A 101 -8.06 -1.81 14.25
CA ASP A 101 -7.27 -1.21 13.18
C ASP A 101 -8.00 -0.06 12.48
N LYS A 102 -9.32 0.06 12.66
CA LYS A 102 -10.15 1.10 12.01
C LYS A 102 -9.72 2.49 12.43
N ARG A 103 -9.56 3.36 11.47
CA ARG A 103 -9.06 4.75 11.65
C ARG A 103 -10.01 5.80 11.10
N GLY A 104 -11.21 5.37 10.74
CA GLY A 104 -12.29 6.22 10.21
C GLY A 104 -12.15 6.55 8.72
N THR A 105 -13.14 7.26 8.21
CA THR A 105 -13.31 7.58 6.79
C THR A 105 -12.52 8.84 6.36
N PHE A 106 -12.36 9.03 5.03
CA PHE A 106 -11.76 10.20 4.37
C PHE A 106 -10.31 10.50 4.79
N ARG A 107 -9.58 9.50 5.25
CA ARG A 107 -8.15 9.59 5.50
C ARG A 107 -7.39 9.04 4.30
N VAL A 108 -6.58 9.90 3.69
CA VAL A 108 -5.75 9.50 2.55
C VAL A 108 -4.55 8.68 3.03
N ARG A 109 -4.30 7.56 2.36
CA ARG A 109 -3.20 6.63 2.60
C ARG A 109 -2.59 6.18 1.29
N THR A 110 -1.41 5.63 1.37
CA THR A 110 -0.83 4.92 0.24
C THR A 110 -1.66 3.66 -0.08
N TYR A 111 -1.73 3.32 -1.36
CA TYR A 111 -2.44 2.13 -1.84
C TYR A 111 -1.47 1.12 -2.45
N GLN A 112 -0.83 1.48 -3.55
CA GLN A 112 0.25 0.75 -4.17
C GLN A 112 1.57 1.48 -3.93
N PRO A 113 2.73 0.90 -4.28
CA PRO A 113 4.01 1.55 -4.09
C PRO A 113 4.06 2.96 -4.71
N ASN A 114 4.57 3.93 -3.96
CA ASN A 114 4.89 5.27 -4.46
C ASN A 114 6.39 5.33 -4.69
N PHE A 115 6.80 5.54 -5.95
CA PHE A 115 8.21 5.48 -6.30
C PHE A 115 8.56 6.43 -7.45
N ILE A 116 9.86 6.71 -7.55
CA ILE A 116 10.50 7.29 -8.71
C ILE A 116 11.74 6.46 -9.07
N LEU A 117 11.84 6.05 -10.33
CA LEU A 117 12.96 5.34 -10.93
C LEU A 117 13.58 6.27 -11.99
N PRO A 118 14.53 7.14 -11.62
CA PRO A 118 15.14 8.08 -12.55
C PRO A 118 15.85 7.41 -13.72
N VAL A 119 16.34 6.19 -13.50
CA VAL A 119 16.96 5.36 -14.52
C VAL A 119 16.09 4.12 -14.71
N HIS A 120 15.27 4.14 -15.74
CA HIS A 120 14.45 3.01 -16.18
C HIS A 120 14.80 2.71 -17.63
N TYR A 121 15.59 1.66 -17.84
CA TYR A 121 16.01 1.20 -19.16
C TYR A 121 15.01 0.18 -19.70
N SER A 122 14.57 0.35 -20.95
CA SER A 122 13.76 -0.61 -21.70
C SER A 122 14.55 -1.19 -22.88
N SER A 123 14.43 -2.50 -23.11
CA SER A 123 15.07 -3.18 -24.25
C SER A 123 14.51 -2.75 -25.63
N GLY A 124 13.42 -2.00 -25.65
CA GLY A 124 12.81 -1.51 -26.87
C GLY A 124 11.59 -0.64 -26.54
N VAL A 125 11.79 0.68 -26.46
CA VAL A 125 10.71 1.62 -26.29
C VAL A 125 9.81 1.60 -27.52
N ASN A 126 8.50 1.53 -27.33
CA ASN A 126 7.52 1.59 -28.41
C ASN A 126 7.46 3.00 -29.01
N ARG A 127 8.09 3.18 -30.18
CA ARG A 127 8.18 4.47 -30.86
C ARG A 127 7.01 4.76 -31.77
N GLN A 128 6.17 3.76 -32.05
CA GLN A 128 4.99 3.91 -32.92
C GLN A 128 3.85 3.02 -32.42
N PRO A 129 3.20 3.38 -31.30
CA PRO A 129 2.14 2.59 -30.71
C PRO A 129 0.94 2.46 -31.65
N ALA A 130 0.37 1.27 -31.75
CA ALA A 130 -0.82 0.99 -32.53
C ALA A 130 -1.74 -0.01 -31.81
N SER A 131 -3.00 -0.03 -32.18
CA SER A 131 -3.97 -1.08 -31.81
C SER A 131 -4.81 -1.46 -33.03
N PRO A 132 -5.63 -2.50 -32.98
CA PRO A 132 -6.49 -2.90 -34.09
C PRO A 132 -7.45 -1.81 -34.56
N THR A 133 -7.90 -0.93 -33.66
CA THR A 133 -8.85 0.16 -33.91
C THR A 133 -8.20 1.53 -33.99
N ARG A 134 -6.95 1.67 -33.53
CA ARG A 134 -6.21 2.95 -33.48
C ARG A 134 -4.83 2.76 -34.08
N SER A 135 -4.67 3.19 -35.32
CA SER A 135 -3.40 3.14 -36.07
C SER A 135 -3.04 4.54 -36.56
N GLY A 136 -1.83 4.70 -37.11
CA GLY A 136 -1.39 5.98 -37.72
C GLY A 136 -0.72 6.92 -36.72
N ALA A 137 -0.27 6.44 -35.56
CA ALA A 137 0.61 7.21 -34.68
C ALA A 137 1.89 7.62 -35.42
N GLU A 138 2.36 8.84 -35.18
CA GLU A 138 3.63 9.31 -35.72
C GLU A 138 4.80 8.55 -35.07
N LEU A 139 5.83 8.25 -35.89
CA LEU A 139 7.05 7.64 -35.40
C LEU A 139 7.83 8.63 -34.55
N GLN A 140 8.11 8.26 -33.31
CA GLN A 140 8.89 9.05 -32.34
C GLN A 140 10.36 8.64 -32.39
N GLU A 141 11.11 9.15 -33.36
CA GLU A 141 12.50 8.75 -33.62
C GLU A 141 13.45 9.06 -32.46
N ASN A 142 13.20 10.17 -31.73
CA ASN A 142 14.08 10.68 -30.69
C ASN A 142 13.88 10.02 -29.33
N TYR A 143 12.86 9.19 -29.14
CA TYR A 143 12.64 8.51 -27.85
C TYR A 143 13.86 7.70 -27.43
N LYS A 144 14.32 7.93 -26.20
CA LYS A 144 15.46 7.24 -25.59
C LYS A 144 14.98 5.96 -24.92
N ASP A 145 15.86 4.93 -24.92
CA ASP A 145 15.59 3.66 -24.23
C ASP A 145 15.72 3.78 -22.70
N ILE A 146 16.23 4.92 -22.21
CA ILE A 146 16.26 5.29 -20.78
C ILE A 146 15.20 6.35 -20.53
N GLU A 147 14.27 6.05 -19.64
CA GLU A 147 13.21 6.93 -19.18
C GLU A 147 13.26 7.10 -17.66
N THR A 148 12.45 7.99 -17.12
CA THR A 148 12.11 8.02 -15.71
C THR A 148 10.72 7.44 -15.54
N LYS A 149 10.57 6.38 -14.74
CA LYS A 149 9.28 5.81 -14.35
C LYS A 149 8.90 6.32 -12.98
N LEU A 150 7.67 6.81 -12.83
CA LEU A 150 7.16 7.26 -11.53
C LEU A 150 5.74 6.73 -11.30
N GLN A 151 5.42 6.46 -10.04
CA GLN A 151 4.10 6.03 -9.63
C GLN A 151 3.68 6.75 -8.36
N VAL A 152 2.45 7.25 -8.38
CA VAL A 152 1.75 7.79 -7.21
C VAL A 152 0.46 7.01 -7.03
N SER A 153 0.23 6.49 -5.83
CA SER A 153 -0.93 5.67 -5.55
C SER A 153 -1.46 5.92 -4.15
N LEU A 154 -2.74 6.29 -4.07
CA LEU A 154 -3.42 6.70 -2.86
C LEU A 154 -4.77 6.01 -2.77
N ARG A 155 -5.28 5.87 -1.53
CA ARG A 155 -6.64 5.41 -1.25
C ARG A 155 -7.22 6.14 -0.06
N ALA A 156 -8.54 6.13 0.04
CA ALA A 156 -9.28 6.59 1.21
C ALA A 156 -10.52 5.71 1.41
N LYS A 157 -10.82 5.38 2.67
CA LYS A 157 -12.07 4.72 3.03
C LYS A 157 -13.19 5.75 2.91
N ILE A 158 -14.24 5.42 2.15
CA ILE A 158 -15.38 6.31 1.91
C ILE A 158 -16.60 5.89 2.73
N LEU A 159 -16.80 4.58 2.96
CA LEU A 159 -17.82 4.05 3.85
C LEU A 159 -17.21 2.97 4.73
N GLU A 160 -17.64 2.94 6.00
CA GLU A 160 -17.22 1.95 6.98
C GLU A 160 -18.44 1.11 7.38
N ASP A 161 -18.24 -0.19 7.62
CA ASP A 161 -19.30 -1.15 7.98
C ASP A 161 -20.49 -1.17 7.01
N TRP A 162 -20.22 -1.06 5.71
CA TRP A 162 -21.25 -0.95 4.70
C TRP A 162 -21.68 -2.32 4.18
N LEU A 163 -22.99 -2.61 4.17
CA LEU A 163 -23.67 -3.83 3.75
C LEU A 163 -23.36 -5.08 4.58
N LEU A 164 -22.13 -5.39 4.89
CA LEU A 164 -21.71 -6.52 5.72
C LEU A 164 -20.92 -6.00 6.92
N PRO A 165 -20.96 -6.70 8.07
CA PRO A 165 -20.17 -6.32 9.24
C PRO A 165 -18.68 -6.25 8.93
N ASN A 166 -18.01 -5.19 9.39
CA ASN A 166 -16.60 -4.87 9.15
C ASN A 166 -16.19 -4.69 7.69
N ALA A 167 -17.13 -4.71 6.75
CA ALA A 167 -16.83 -4.52 5.34
C ALA A 167 -16.85 -3.04 4.97
N ASP A 168 -15.81 -2.59 4.30
CA ASP A 168 -15.56 -1.18 4.03
C ASP A 168 -15.51 -0.90 2.52
N LEU A 169 -15.99 0.26 2.12
CA LEU A 169 -15.87 0.76 0.75
C LEU A 169 -14.73 1.78 0.68
N TRP A 170 -13.80 1.53 -0.25
CA TRP A 170 -12.63 2.37 -0.48
C TRP A 170 -12.66 2.98 -1.88
N PHE A 171 -12.17 4.19 -2.00
CA PHE A 171 -11.77 4.78 -3.27
C PHE A 171 -10.24 4.77 -3.33
N ALA A 172 -9.69 4.37 -4.48
CA ALA A 172 -8.27 4.38 -4.73
C ALA A 172 -7.96 5.04 -6.08
N TYR A 173 -6.77 5.58 -6.19
CA TYR A 173 -6.26 6.18 -7.41
C TYR A 173 -4.80 5.84 -7.57
N THR A 174 -4.44 5.31 -8.74
CA THR A 174 -3.05 5.06 -9.12
C THR A 174 -2.73 5.78 -10.42
N GLN A 175 -1.60 6.46 -10.45
CA GLN A 175 -1.04 7.06 -11.65
C GLN A 175 0.37 6.53 -11.87
N THR A 176 0.65 6.03 -13.07
CA THR A 176 1.98 5.60 -13.49
C THR A 176 2.39 6.39 -14.72
N SER A 177 3.57 7.00 -14.71
CA SER A 177 4.04 7.81 -15.84
C SER A 177 5.42 7.35 -16.28
N MET A 178 5.60 7.32 -17.61
CA MET A 178 6.89 7.18 -18.29
C MET A 178 7.30 8.55 -18.81
N TRP A 179 8.40 9.07 -18.32
CA TRP A 179 8.90 10.40 -18.60
C TRP A 179 10.24 10.34 -19.33
N GLN A 180 10.29 10.85 -20.55
CA GLN A 180 11.51 10.96 -21.37
C GLN A 180 12.45 12.06 -20.81
N LEU A 181 12.71 12.05 -19.50
CA LEU A 181 13.50 13.06 -18.79
C LEU A 181 14.84 13.35 -19.46
N TRP A 182 15.45 12.34 -20.06
CA TRP A 182 16.78 12.39 -20.67
C TRP A 182 16.74 12.77 -22.16
N ASN A 183 15.55 13.05 -22.72
CA ASN A 183 15.32 13.45 -24.11
C ASN A 183 15.22 14.97 -24.22
N SER A 184 16.37 15.64 -24.33
CA SER A 184 16.42 17.09 -24.50
C SER A 184 16.01 17.56 -25.90
N GLU A 185 16.05 16.67 -26.90
CA GLU A 185 15.68 16.98 -28.29
C GLU A 185 14.18 17.31 -28.41
N ASP A 186 13.33 16.60 -27.65
CA ASP A 186 11.89 16.80 -27.64
C ASP A 186 11.41 17.53 -26.37
N SER A 187 12.30 18.27 -25.68
CA SER A 187 11.95 18.99 -24.44
C SER A 187 11.45 18.11 -23.30
N ALA A 188 11.99 16.90 -23.16
CA ALA A 188 11.71 15.94 -22.10
C ALA A 188 10.20 15.66 -21.88
N PRO A 189 9.46 15.13 -22.87
CA PRO A 189 8.01 14.91 -22.75
C PRO A 189 7.67 13.71 -21.87
N PHE A 190 6.45 13.70 -21.32
CA PHE A 190 5.85 12.46 -20.83
C PHE A 190 5.43 11.60 -22.03
N ARG A 191 5.96 10.39 -22.14
CA ARG A 191 5.63 9.46 -23.21
C ARG A 191 4.26 8.79 -22.99
N SER A 192 4.00 8.37 -21.76
CA SER A 192 2.75 7.76 -21.33
C SER A 192 2.45 8.11 -19.90
N THR A 193 1.19 8.33 -19.59
CA THR A 193 0.69 8.45 -18.22
C THR A 193 -0.61 7.66 -18.13
N ASP A 194 -0.63 6.63 -17.29
CA ASP A 194 -1.81 5.82 -17.02
C ASP A 194 -2.50 6.32 -15.77
N TYR A 195 -3.80 6.58 -15.84
CA TYR A 195 -4.68 6.99 -14.75
C TYR A 195 -5.62 5.83 -14.40
N GLN A 196 -5.67 5.45 -13.13
CA GLN A 196 -6.45 4.31 -12.67
C GLN A 196 -7.24 4.66 -11.39
N PRO A 197 -8.40 5.34 -11.51
CA PRO A 197 -9.37 5.41 -10.43
C PRO A 197 -10.06 4.05 -10.21
N GLU A 198 -10.31 3.74 -8.93
CA GLU A 198 -10.79 2.44 -8.49
C GLU A 198 -11.72 2.59 -7.29
N VAL A 199 -12.80 1.81 -7.27
CA VAL A 199 -13.65 1.61 -6.09
C VAL A 199 -13.53 0.17 -5.67
N VAL A 200 -13.22 -0.06 -4.38
CA VAL A 200 -12.96 -1.39 -3.82
C VAL A 200 -13.85 -1.61 -2.62
N TYR A 201 -14.64 -2.67 -2.64
CA TYR A 201 -15.36 -3.20 -1.49
C TYR A 201 -14.53 -4.31 -0.86
N VAL A 202 -14.13 -4.13 0.39
CA VAL A 202 -13.25 -5.03 1.14
C VAL A 202 -14.07 -5.73 2.21
N ILE A 203 -14.06 -7.06 2.19
CA ILE A 203 -14.77 -7.91 3.15
C ILE A 203 -13.72 -8.69 3.95
N PRO A 204 -13.51 -8.37 5.25
CA PRO A 204 -12.64 -9.15 6.11
C PRO A 204 -13.16 -10.58 6.27
N THR A 205 -12.28 -11.55 6.33
CA THR A 205 -12.66 -12.94 6.61
C THR A 205 -12.63 -13.18 8.11
N ALA A 206 -13.72 -13.68 8.66
CA ALA A 206 -13.81 -14.04 10.06
C ALA A 206 -12.70 -15.06 10.43
N GLU A 207 -12.13 -14.94 11.60
CA GLU A 207 -10.96 -15.72 12.02
C GLU A 207 -11.12 -17.24 11.86
N TYR A 208 -12.29 -17.75 12.23
CA TYR A 208 -12.61 -19.17 12.14
C TYR A 208 -12.83 -19.70 10.71
N LEU A 209 -13.16 -18.81 9.75
CA LEU A 209 -13.33 -19.14 8.33
C LEU A 209 -12.03 -18.96 7.53
N GLY A 210 -11.13 -18.11 8.00
CA GLY A 210 -9.89 -17.75 7.30
C GLY A 210 -8.78 -18.79 7.43
N ALA A 211 -8.86 -19.75 8.37
CA ALA A 211 -7.79 -20.71 8.62
C ALA A 211 -7.70 -21.73 7.46
N LEU A 212 -6.50 -21.87 6.91
CA LEU A 212 -6.18 -22.76 5.80
C LEU A 212 -5.03 -23.71 6.18
N PRO A 213 -4.84 -24.85 5.44
CA PRO A 213 -3.70 -25.74 5.67
C PRO A 213 -2.36 -25.02 5.64
N PHE A 214 -1.37 -25.59 6.33
CA PHE A 214 0.02 -25.11 6.39
C PHE A 214 0.19 -23.71 6.99
N GLY A 215 -0.75 -23.23 7.80
CA GLY A 215 -0.68 -21.96 8.50
C GLY A 215 -1.02 -20.74 7.62
N TRP A 216 -1.52 -20.93 6.43
CA TRP A 216 -2.08 -19.85 5.62
C TRP A 216 -3.40 -19.36 6.21
N ARG A 217 -3.70 -18.09 6.00
CA ARG A 217 -4.98 -17.47 6.37
C ARG A 217 -5.50 -16.65 5.22
N LEU A 218 -6.76 -16.85 4.86
CA LEU A 218 -7.50 -15.90 4.03
C LEU A 218 -7.86 -14.71 4.91
N GLN A 219 -7.34 -13.54 4.59
CA GLN A 219 -7.53 -12.32 5.36
C GLN A 219 -8.75 -11.52 4.90
N MET A 220 -8.94 -11.43 3.58
CA MET A 220 -10.04 -10.66 3.00
C MET A 220 -10.38 -11.11 1.59
N LEU A 221 -11.60 -10.76 1.19
CA LEU A 221 -12.07 -10.76 -0.19
C LEU A 221 -12.25 -9.30 -0.65
N GLN A 222 -12.02 -9.06 -1.93
CA GLN A 222 -12.23 -7.75 -2.54
C GLN A 222 -13.09 -7.86 -3.78
N PHE A 223 -13.97 -6.89 -3.98
CA PHE A 223 -14.76 -6.68 -5.19
C PHE A 223 -14.52 -5.25 -5.63
N GLY A 224 -14.07 -5.04 -6.86
CA GLY A 224 -13.74 -3.71 -7.32
C GLY A 224 -14.22 -3.43 -8.73
N PHE A 225 -14.37 -2.15 -9.00
CA PHE A 225 -14.53 -1.57 -10.33
C PHE A 225 -13.39 -0.61 -10.59
N VAL A 226 -12.76 -0.75 -11.75
CA VAL A 226 -11.59 0.05 -12.15
C VAL A 226 -11.84 0.62 -13.53
N HIS A 227 -11.64 1.93 -13.68
CA HIS A 227 -11.36 2.57 -14.95
C HIS A 227 -9.85 2.76 -15.10
N GLN A 228 -9.29 2.46 -16.27
CA GLN A 228 -7.89 2.77 -16.56
C GLN A 228 -7.80 3.35 -17.96
N SER A 229 -7.12 4.48 -18.08
CA SER A 229 -6.90 5.17 -19.36
C SER A 229 -5.56 5.90 -19.36
N ASN A 230 -5.01 6.12 -20.55
CA ASN A 230 -3.80 6.92 -20.69
C ASN A 230 -4.07 8.42 -20.93
N GLY A 231 -5.32 8.86 -20.99
CA GLY A 231 -5.72 10.27 -21.13
C GLY A 231 -5.27 10.94 -22.43
N GLN A 232 -4.84 10.16 -23.43
CA GLN A 232 -4.41 10.71 -24.72
C GLN A 232 -5.56 10.70 -25.73
N SER A 233 -5.43 11.55 -26.75
CA SER A 233 -6.33 11.58 -27.90
C SER A 233 -5.97 10.48 -28.91
N GLU A 234 -6.89 10.17 -29.83
CA GLU A 234 -6.59 9.32 -30.99
C GLU A 234 -5.40 9.88 -31.79
N PRO A 235 -4.52 9.02 -32.31
CA PRO A 235 -4.56 7.55 -32.34
C PRO A 235 -3.88 6.88 -31.12
N LEU A 236 -3.44 7.64 -30.12
CA LEU A 236 -2.72 7.15 -28.95
C LEU A 236 -3.62 6.79 -27.76
N SER A 237 -4.92 7.10 -27.84
CA SER A 237 -5.90 6.77 -26.81
C SER A 237 -5.93 5.28 -26.49
N ARG A 238 -5.87 4.95 -25.20
CA ARG A 238 -6.05 3.58 -24.66
C ARG A 238 -6.85 3.66 -23.39
N SER A 239 -7.90 2.84 -23.28
CA SER A 239 -8.72 2.76 -22.07
C SER A 239 -9.38 1.41 -21.93
N TRP A 240 -9.78 1.07 -20.71
CA TRP A 240 -10.66 -0.05 -20.42
C TRP A 240 -11.30 0.07 -19.05
N ASN A 241 -12.49 -0.50 -18.95
CA ASN A 241 -13.25 -0.66 -17.72
C ASN A 241 -13.27 -2.13 -17.33
N ARG A 242 -13.15 -2.42 -16.02
CA ARG A 242 -13.18 -3.79 -15.53
C ARG A 242 -13.77 -3.91 -14.13
N PHE A 243 -14.48 -4.99 -13.90
CA PHE A 243 -14.74 -5.51 -12.56
C PHE A 243 -13.66 -6.50 -12.19
N TYR A 244 -13.38 -6.62 -10.90
CA TYR A 244 -12.53 -7.69 -10.41
C TYR A 244 -13.04 -8.28 -9.10
N THR A 245 -12.61 -9.52 -8.85
CA THR A 245 -12.66 -10.16 -7.55
C THR A 245 -11.25 -10.52 -7.13
N ALA A 246 -10.93 -10.37 -5.84
CA ALA A 246 -9.63 -10.78 -5.33
C ALA A 246 -9.75 -11.44 -3.97
N ALA A 247 -8.79 -12.31 -3.68
CA ALA A 247 -8.60 -12.95 -2.38
C ALA A 247 -7.17 -12.69 -1.90
N ALA A 248 -7.04 -12.23 -0.67
CA ALA A 248 -5.74 -11.96 -0.06
C ALA A 248 -5.46 -12.94 1.07
N PHE A 249 -4.32 -13.60 0.97
CA PHE A 249 -3.85 -14.61 1.90
C PHE A 249 -2.56 -14.14 2.56
N GLU A 250 -2.34 -14.58 3.79
CA GLU A 250 -1.13 -14.26 4.54
C GLU A 250 -0.64 -15.48 5.32
N ARG A 251 0.68 -15.60 5.40
CA ARG A 251 1.36 -16.53 6.28
C ARG A 251 2.67 -15.90 6.75
N GLU A 252 2.78 -15.65 8.05
CA GLU A 252 3.97 -15.01 8.65
C GLU A 252 4.34 -13.70 7.90
N GLN A 253 5.46 -13.72 7.16
CA GLN A 253 6.01 -12.58 6.42
C GLN A 253 5.66 -12.61 4.93
N VAL A 254 4.80 -13.54 4.51
CA VAL A 254 4.43 -13.73 3.10
C VAL A 254 2.97 -13.41 2.90
N GLY A 255 2.69 -12.44 2.03
CA GLY A 255 1.34 -12.11 1.55
C GLY A 255 1.15 -12.58 0.10
N LEU A 256 -0.03 -13.08 -0.21
CA LEU A 256 -0.43 -13.51 -1.55
C LEU A 256 -1.76 -12.86 -1.91
N LEU A 257 -1.81 -12.15 -3.03
CA LEU A 257 -3.04 -11.61 -3.61
C LEU A 257 -3.31 -12.32 -4.94
N LEU A 258 -4.49 -12.90 -5.07
CA LEU A 258 -4.99 -13.49 -6.31
C LEU A 258 -6.18 -12.64 -6.79
N LYS A 259 -6.07 -12.05 -7.99
CA LYS A 259 -7.07 -11.16 -8.58
C LYS A 259 -7.52 -11.68 -9.94
N PHE A 260 -8.83 -11.69 -10.17
CA PHE A 260 -9.47 -12.04 -11.44
C PHE A 260 -10.21 -10.82 -11.99
N ASN A 261 -9.86 -10.41 -13.19
CA ASN A 261 -10.43 -9.26 -13.89
C ASN A 261 -11.42 -9.71 -14.95
N LYS A 262 -12.55 -9.01 -15.05
CA LYS A 262 -13.53 -9.14 -16.12
C LYS A 262 -13.71 -7.80 -16.79
N ARG A 263 -13.25 -7.68 -18.05
CA ARG A 263 -13.43 -6.47 -18.86
C ARG A 263 -14.92 -6.20 -19.12
N VAL A 264 -15.32 -4.95 -19.00
CA VAL A 264 -16.60 -4.45 -19.51
C VAL A 264 -16.49 -4.32 -21.01
N ALA A 265 -17.43 -4.91 -21.74
CA ALA A 265 -17.43 -4.86 -23.21
C ALA A 265 -17.79 -3.45 -23.70
N GLU A 266 -17.11 -3.01 -24.72
CA GLU A 266 -17.34 -1.75 -25.43
C GLU A 266 -17.65 -2.06 -26.90
N SER A 267 -18.28 -1.13 -27.63
CA SER A 267 -18.49 -1.27 -29.06
C SER A 267 -17.16 -1.14 -29.80
N LEU A 268 -16.97 -1.87 -30.91
CA LEU A 268 -15.70 -1.82 -31.67
C LEU A 268 -15.37 -0.41 -32.18
N SER A 269 -16.35 0.47 -32.35
CA SER A 269 -16.15 1.86 -32.77
C SER A 269 -15.59 2.75 -31.65
N GLU A 270 -15.85 2.38 -30.38
CA GLU A 270 -15.45 3.12 -29.19
C GLU A 270 -14.25 2.48 -28.47
N ASP A 271 -14.00 1.19 -28.74
CA ASP A 271 -12.95 0.42 -28.09
C ASP A 271 -11.57 0.74 -28.69
N ASP A 272 -10.74 1.43 -27.93
CA ASP A 272 -9.39 1.83 -28.35
C ASP A 272 -8.39 0.67 -28.43
N ASN A 273 -8.69 -0.45 -27.76
CA ASN A 273 -7.77 -1.59 -27.60
C ASN A 273 -8.52 -2.92 -27.37
N PRO A 274 -9.31 -3.38 -28.38
CA PRO A 274 -10.22 -4.51 -28.25
C PRO A 274 -9.51 -5.85 -27.89
N ASP A 275 -8.25 -5.96 -28.21
CA ASP A 275 -7.41 -7.15 -27.95
C ASP A 275 -6.56 -7.05 -26.67
N LEU A 276 -6.74 -6.02 -25.85
CA LEU A 276 -5.95 -5.77 -24.63
C LEU A 276 -5.86 -7.00 -23.72
N THR A 277 -6.98 -7.68 -23.49
CA THR A 277 -7.02 -8.86 -22.62
C THR A 277 -6.25 -10.07 -23.17
N ASN A 278 -5.99 -10.10 -24.47
CA ASN A 278 -5.16 -11.15 -25.09
C ASN A 278 -3.70 -11.02 -24.64
N PHE A 279 -3.23 -9.79 -24.39
CA PHE A 279 -1.86 -9.50 -23.95
C PHE A 279 -1.74 -9.43 -22.44
N LEU A 280 -2.62 -8.68 -21.77
CA LEU A 280 -2.57 -8.48 -20.32
C LEU A 280 -3.04 -9.70 -19.55
N GLY A 281 -4.03 -10.42 -20.10
CA GLY A 281 -4.72 -11.52 -19.43
C GLY A 281 -5.80 -11.03 -18.46
N SER A 282 -6.43 -12.00 -17.79
CA SER A 282 -7.51 -11.75 -16.82
C SER A 282 -7.14 -12.01 -15.37
N THR A 283 -5.95 -12.56 -15.12
CA THR A 283 -5.53 -12.97 -13.78
C THR A 283 -4.23 -12.29 -13.39
N GLU A 284 -4.19 -11.82 -12.15
CA GLU A 284 -2.99 -11.27 -11.52
C GLU A 284 -2.72 -12.01 -10.21
N LEU A 285 -1.48 -12.46 -10.05
CA LEU A 285 -0.95 -13.07 -8.84
C LEU A 285 0.16 -12.16 -8.32
N GLN A 286 0.05 -11.71 -7.07
CA GLN A 286 1.08 -10.92 -6.42
C GLN A 286 1.55 -11.63 -5.15
N LEU A 287 2.84 -11.93 -5.07
CA LEU A 287 3.50 -12.51 -3.92
C LEU A 287 4.39 -11.45 -3.26
N ASN A 288 4.12 -11.12 -2.01
CA ASN A 288 4.89 -10.17 -1.23
C ASN A 288 5.66 -10.92 -0.13
N TRP A 289 6.95 -10.69 -0.02
CA TRP A 289 7.80 -11.21 1.04
C TRP A 289 8.45 -10.06 1.81
N LEU A 290 8.15 -9.99 3.10
CA LEU A 290 8.48 -8.87 3.99
C LEU A 290 9.29 -9.35 5.20
N PRO A 291 10.54 -9.85 5.02
CA PRO A 291 11.34 -10.45 6.10
C PRO A 291 11.95 -9.43 7.08
N GLY A 292 11.54 -8.17 7.02
CA GLY A 292 12.08 -7.09 7.85
C GLY A 292 12.72 -6.00 7.02
N SER A 293 14.06 -5.91 6.96
CA SER A 293 14.73 -4.79 6.28
C SER A 293 14.53 -4.81 4.75
N ALA A 294 14.83 -5.92 4.09
CA ALA A 294 14.58 -6.07 2.64
C ALA A 294 13.13 -6.47 2.38
N THR A 295 12.57 -6.09 1.22
CA THR A 295 11.29 -6.61 0.75
C THR A 295 11.38 -7.02 -0.70
N ALA A 296 10.59 -8.03 -1.06
CA ALA A 296 10.43 -8.47 -2.44
C ALA A 296 8.94 -8.61 -2.77
N SER A 297 8.55 -8.11 -3.93
CA SER A 297 7.21 -8.30 -4.49
C SER A 297 7.33 -8.85 -5.90
N LEU A 298 6.68 -9.98 -6.15
CA LEU A 298 6.63 -10.62 -7.47
C LEU A 298 5.20 -10.59 -7.97
N THR A 299 4.96 -9.89 -9.07
CA THR A 299 3.66 -9.82 -9.74
C THR A 299 3.71 -10.60 -11.06
N ARG A 300 2.73 -11.48 -11.25
CA ARG A 300 2.49 -12.20 -12.50
C ARG A 300 1.12 -11.87 -13.03
N ARG A 301 1.04 -11.32 -14.25
CA ARG A 301 -0.21 -11.21 -15.01
C ARG A 301 -0.28 -12.32 -16.02
N MET A 302 -1.43 -12.97 -16.14
CA MET A 302 -1.57 -14.23 -16.92
C MET A 302 -2.78 -14.19 -17.83
N ASN A 303 -2.54 -14.62 -19.09
CA ASN A 303 -3.59 -15.06 -19.99
C ASN A 303 -3.64 -16.60 -19.95
N TRP A 304 -4.77 -17.16 -19.52
CA TRP A 304 -4.95 -18.62 -19.42
C TRP A 304 -5.04 -19.33 -20.78
N GLN A 305 -5.33 -18.58 -21.85
CA GLN A 305 -5.40 -19.11 -23.21
C GLN A 305 -4.03 -19.13 -23.88
N ASP A 306 -3.13 -18.24 -23.46
CA ASP A 306 -1.78 -18.12 -23.98
C ASP A 306 -0.80 -17.69 -22.89
N PHE A 307 -0.10 -18.64 -22.29
CA PHE A 307 0.87 -18.39 -21.22
C PHE A 307 2.13 -17.64 -21.67
N SER A 308 2.35 -17.48 -22.99
CA SER A 308 3.42 -16.64 -23.53
C SER A 308 3.11 -15.15 -23.39
N LYS A 309 1.86 -14.82 -23.13
CA LYS A 309 1.35 -13.45 -22.88
C LYS A 309 1.36 -13.13 -21.40
N GLY A 310 0.99 -11.87 -21.10
CA GLY A 310 1.07 -11.31 -19.74
C GLY A 310 2.47 -10.81 -19.42
N SER A 311 2.76 -10.65 -18.15
CA SER A 311 4.03 -10.06 -17.68
C SER A 311 4.47 -10.62 -16.34
N TRP A 312 5.76 -10.47 -16.07
CA TRP A 312 6.40 -10.62 -14.78
C TRP A 312 6.95 -9.27 -14.33
N GLN A 313 6.75 -8.91 -13.08
CA GLN A 313 7.39 -7.77 -12.45
C GLN A 313 7.95 -8.20 -11.10
N LEU A 314 9.20 -7.86 -10.84
CA LEU A 314 9.86 -8.08 -9.55
C LEU A 314 10.32 -6.73 -9.00
N ASP A 315 9.85 -6.40 -7.83
CA ASP A 315 10.24 -5.22 -7.07
C ASP A 315 11.05 -5.64 -5.85
N LEU A 316 12.27 -5.14 -5.74
CA LEU A 316 13.16 -5.37 -4.60
C LEU A 316 13.44 -4.03 -3.93
N THR A 317 13.29 -3.98 -2.60
CA THR A 317 13.56 -2.75 -1.87
C THR A 317 14.42 -2.97 -0.64
N TYR A 318 15.18 -1.92 -0.27
CA TYR A 318 16.01 -1.90 0.92
C TYR A 318 15.99 -0.52 1.57
N PRO A 319 15.74 -0.36 2.90
CA PRO A 319 15.66 0.95 3.53
C PRO A 319 17.00 1.69 3.45
N ILE A 320 16.95 2.96 3.08
CA ILE A 320 18.14 3.84 3.07
C ILE A 320 18.62 4.04 4.51
N ASN A 321 17.69 4.23 5.44
CA ASN A 321 17.97 4.30 6.87
C ASN A 321 17.40 3.05 7.57
N LYS A 322 18.27 2.17 8.05
CA LYS A 322 17.85 0.94 8.77
C LYS A 322 17.11 1.20 10.08
N GLN A 323 17.28 2.37 10.68
CA GLN A 323 16.57 2.77 11.91
C GLN A 323 15.15 3.28 11.63
N GLN A 324 14.83 3.57 10.36
CA GLN A 324 13.53 4.04 9.89
C GLN A 324 13.13 3.20 8.66
N PRO A 325 12.77 1.92 8.84
CA PRO A 325 12.49 1.01 7.73
C PRO A 325 11.24 1.37 6.92
N ASP A 326 10.35 2.17 7.49
CA ASP A 326 9.14 2.75 6.90
C ASP A 326 9.37 4.05 6.10
N GLY A 327 10.62 4.54 6.06
CA GLY A 327 11.01 5.72 5.30
C GLY A 327 11.33 5.41 3.83
N LEU A 328 12.20 6.25 3.24
CA LEU A 328 12.68 6.07 1.86
C LEU A 328 13.53 4.79 1.73
N ARG A 329 13.29 4.06 0.64
CA ARG A 329 13.97 2.80 0.33
C ARG A 329 14.62 2.88 -1.05
N LEU A 330 15.77 2.28 -1.20
CA LEU A 330 16.32 1.95 -2.53
C LEU A 330 15.34 0.99 -3.21
N HIS A 331 15.11 1.17 -4.49
CA HIS A 331 14.18 0.36 -5.28
C HIS A 331 14.82 -0.10 -6.57
N LEU A 332 14.81 -1.42 -6.78
CA LEU A 332 15.12 -2.08 -8.04
C LEU A 332 13.85 -2.73 -8.55
N GLN A 333 13.43 -2.39 -9.78
CA GLN A 333 12.33 -3.02 -10.49
C GLN A 333 12.84 -3.73 -11.73
N LEU A 334 12.40 -4.97 -11.93
CA LEU A 334 12.60 -5.74 -13.15
C LEU A 334 11.23 -6.05 -13.76
N PHE A 335 11.09 -5.86 -15.06
CA PHE A 335 9.86 -6.18 -15.78
C PHE A 335 10.18 -6.98 -17.03
N SER A 336 9.30 -7.92 -17.38
CA SER A 336 9.38 -8.71 -18.63
C SER A 336 7.98 -9.09 -19.10
N GLY A 337 7.63 -8.72 -20.32
CA GLY A 337 6.34 -9.09 -20.92
C GLY A 337 5.62 -7.95 -21.61
N TYR A 338 4.30 -7.94 -21.49
CA TYR A 338 3.38 -7.00 -22.12
C TYR A 338 2.72 -6.10 -21.10
N ALA A 339 2.22 -4.94 -21.55
CA ALA A 339 1.43 -4.01 -20.76
C ALA A 339 2.19 -3.46 -19.53
N GLU A 340 3.40 -2.96 -19.73
CA GLU A 340 4.06 -2.14 -18.72
C GLU A 340 3.36 -0.78 -18.56
N THR A 341 2.80 -0.25 -19.67
CA THR A 341 1.86 0.87 -19.73
C THR A 341 0.66 0.52 -20.61
N MET A 342 -0.42 1.31 -20.54
CA MET A 342 -1.57 1.14 -21.44
C MET A 342 -1.18 1.36 -22.90
N LEU A 343 -0.28 2.30 -23.15
CA LEU A 343 0.19 2.59 -24.50
C LEU A 343 0.95 1.40 -25.13
N ASP A 344 1.65 0.64 -24.28
CA ASP A 344 2.50 -0.49 -24.66
C ASP A 344 1.80 -1.85 -24.41
N TYR A 345 0.47 -1.89 -24.31
CA TYR A 345 -0.24 -3.10 -23.88
C TYR A 345 0.05 -4.33 -24.75
N ASN A 346 0.26 -4.14 -26.04
CA ASN A 346 0.56 -5.18 -27.04
C ASN A 346 2.05 -5.21 -27.46
N HIS A 347 2.89 -4.40 -26.83
CA HIS A 347 4.33 -4.35 -27.07
C HIS A 347 5.08 -5.12 -25.99
N ARG A 348 5.88 -6.12 -26.42
CA ARG A 348 6.70 -6.89 -25.47
C ARG A 348 8.02 -6.21 -25.22
N GLN A 349 8.33 -6.01 -23.95
CA GLN A 349 9.59 -5.40 -23.54
C GLN A 349 10.17 -6.06 -22.28
N ASN A 350 11.46 -5.84 -22.05
CA ASN A 350 12.13 -6.12 -20.80
C ASN A 350 12.68 -4.79 -20.28
N SER A 351 12.47 -4.52 -19.01
CA SER A 351 12.98 -3.29 -18.41
C SER A 351 13.63 -3.53 -17.07
N ILE A 352 14.53 -2.62 -16.72
CA ILE A 352 15.17 -2.53 -15.41
C ILE A 352 15.12 -1.09 -14.93
N GLY A 353 14.59 -0.87 -13.73
CA GLY A 353 14.47 0.45 -13.12
C GLY A 353 15.20 0.53 -11.79
N LEU A 354 15.91 1.64 -11.57
CA LEU A 354 16.62 1.94 -10.32
C LEU A 354 16.19 3.29 -9.78
N GLY A 355 15.93 3.36 -8.48
CA GLY A 355 15.54 4.61 -7.84
C GLY A 355 15.16 4.45 -6.38
N VAL A 356 14.12 5.18 -5.98
CA VAL A 356 13.65 5.19 -4.60
C VAL A 356 12.15 4.97 -4.51
N MET A 357 11.72 4.32 -3.44
CA MET A 357 10.33 4.07 -3.08
C MET A 357 10.05 4.67 -1.70
N LEU A 358 8.90 5.29 -1.56
CA LEU A 358 8.33 5.60 -0.26
C LEU A 358 7.59 4.36 0.25
N PHE A 359 8.07 3.80 1.35
CA PHE A 359 7.46 2.63 1.97
C PHE A 359 6.49 3.08 3.06
N ASN A 360 5.23 2.73 2.87
CA ASN A 360 4.17 3.02 3.81
C ASN A 360 3.26 1.79 3.91
N PHE A 361 3.52 0.95 4.90
CA PHE A 361 2.60 -0.06 5.37
C PHE A 361 2.01 0.35 6.71
#